data_0afe2131d1980cf1563cc04e2c4a3295
#
_entry.id   0afe2131d1980cf1563cc04e2c4a3295
#
_cell.length_a   1.000
_cell.length_b   1.000
_cell.length_c   1.000
_cell.angle_alpha   90.00
_cell.angle_beta   90.00
_cell.angle_gamma   90.00
#
_symmetry.space_group_name_H-M   'P 1'
#
loop_
_entity.id
_entity.type
_entity.pdbx_description
1 polymer ?
#
loop_
_entity_poly.entity_id
_entity_poly.type
_entity_poly.pdbx_seq_one_letter_code
_entity_poly.pdbx_strand_id
1 'polypeptide(L)'
;ITTRLVGSEMCIRDSLQAYALQTYLKLLGHDVKIIDYKPDYLSKHYRLDIVGNPKYDKPFLKQAYLLAKLPGRLHMLPRKRAFDSFTAKYLDLTKRYTSNEELKKEPPEADAFLAGSDQIWNPLFPNGKDPAFYLDFALHGIRASYAASFAVDEFPQELREVTAQYLKRFDHIAVREKSGLSVLKTLGITNAVTVLDPVFLLDRAQWEAMAEKPERCEKPYLLVYDFDNSPAVRKLAGRIAAERGLHIYSVFKIPYAERCFSLCGPENFLGLVQGADFVLSNSFHATAFSVIFEREFAVVERTEKINTRMRDFTTMLGLSDHMVTTETEIPAGTDWTAVRRCLKDEIDHAKAYIDEVLRDVER
;
A
#
# COMPACT_ATOMS: atom_id res chain seq x y z
N ILE A 1 9.90 2.72 19.47
CA ILE A 1 9.82 3.12 18.05
C ILE A 1 8.37 3.40 17.70
N THR A 2 8.13 4.54 17.11
CA THR A 2 6.79 4.85 16.64
C THR A 2 6.80 4.92 15.12
N THR A 3 6.08 4.00 14.47
CA THR A 3 5.89 4.02 13.03
C THR A 3 4.60 4.74 12.69
N ARG A 4 4.62 5.49 11.60
CA ARG A 4 3.42 6.14 11.08
C ARG A 4 2.86 5.37 9.91
N LEU A 5 1.60 5.02 10.04
CA LEU A 5 0.81 4.59 8.92
C LEU A 5 -0.20 5.66 8.58
N VAL A 6 -0.20 5.94 7.32
CA VAL A 6 -1.26 6.71 6.73
C VAL A 6 -1.86 5.86 5.65
N GLY A 7 -2.94 5.20 6.03
CA GLY A 7 -3.80 4.53 5.10
C GLY A 7 -5.11 5.26 4.98
N SER A 8 -5.67 5.29 3.77
CA SER A 8 -7.09 5.52 3.66
C SER A 8 -7.80 4.42 4.45
N GLU A 9 -8.81 4.76 5.22
CA GLU A 9 -9.65 3.74 5.85
C GLU A 9 -10.08 2.70 4.80
N MET A 10 -9.94 1.39 5.12
CA MET A 10 -10.27 0.27 4.24
C MET A 10 -9.37 0.07 3.00
N CYS A 11 -8.10 0.45 3.06
CA CYS A 11 -7.12 0.10 2.04
C CYS A 11 -6.34 -1.16 2.45
N ILE A 12 -6.49 -2.24 1.68
CA ILE A 12 -5.83 -3.53 1.93
C ILE A 12 -4.32 -3.34 2.04
N ARG A 13 -3.73 -2.61 1.11
CA ARG A 13 -2.29 -2.38 1.04
C ARG A 13 -1.75 -1.67 2.28
N ASP A 14 -2.44 -0.61 2.74
CA ASP A 14 -1.99 0.20 3.87
C ASP A 14 -2.02 -0.61 5.17
N SER A 15 -3.02 -1.49 5.32
CA SER A 15 -3.14 -2.38 6.47
C SER A 15 -2.03 -3.42 6.52
N LEU A 16 -1.74 -4.09 5.39
CA LEU A 16 -0.77 -5.19 5.34
C LEU A 16 0.69 -4.72 5.45
N GLN A 17 1.05 -3.62 4.79
CA GLN A 17 2.41 -3.07 4.94
C GLN A 17 2.69 -2.57 6.36
N ALA A 18 1.68 -2.02 7.00
CA ALA A 18 1.72 -1.59 8.37
C ALA A 18 1.99 -2.72 9.33
N TYR A 19 1.18 -3.75 9.21
CA TYR A 19 1.35 -4.97 9.97
C TYR A 19 2.75 -5.54 9.78
N ALA A 20 3.24 -5.59 8.53
CA ALA A 20 4.55 -6.14 8.24
C ALA A 20 5.68 -5.36 8.92
N LEU A 21 5.72 -4.04 8.79
CA LEU A 21 6.76 -3.22 9.40
C LEU A 21 6.69 -3.28 10.94
N GLN A 22 5.50 -3.13 11.52
CA GLN A 22 5.33 -3.23 12.97
C GLN A 22 5.77 -4.60 13.49
N THR A 23 5.33 -5.68 12.82
CA THR A 23 5.65 -7.05 13.25
C THR A 23 7.15 -7.31 13.16
N TYR A 24 7.80 -6.90 12.06
CA TYR A 24 9.23 -7.09 11.88
C TYR A 24 10.03 -6.37 12.98
N LEU A 25 9.73 -5.11 13.26
CA LEU A 25 10.39 -4.34 14.32
C LEU A 25 10.15 -4.94 15.71
N LYS A 26 8.95 -5.48 15.98
CA LYS A 26 8.67 -6.21 17.22
C LYS A 26 9.46 -7.51 17.33
N LEU A 27 9.66 -8.24 16.23
CA LEU A 27 10.51 -9.44 16.21
C LEU A 27 11.98 -9.12 16.53
N LEU A 28 12.43 -7.89 16.26
CA LEU A 28 13.73 -7.38 16.67
C LEU A 28 13.78 -6.94 18.15
N GLY A 29 12.68 -7.03 18.90
CA GLY A 29 12.62 -6.74 20.33
C GLY A 29 12.19 -5.32 20.70
N HIS A 30 11.72 -4.50 19.73
CA HIS A 30 11.31 -3.12 19.99
C HIS A 30 9.84 -3.01 20.37
N ASP A 31 9.51 -2.05 21.25
CA ASP A 31 8.12 -1.59 21.44
C ASP A 31 7.73 -0.68 20.28
N VAL A 32 6.73 -1.09 19.51
CA VAL A 32 6.35 -0.43 18.26
C VAL A 32 4.88 -0.07 18.26
N LYS A 33 4.58 1.21 18.07
CA LYS A 33 3.21 1.71 17.90
C LYS A 33 3.06 2.43 16.57
N ILE A 34 1.88 2.31 16.00
CA ILE A 34 1.49 3.01 14.78
C ILE A 34 0.71 4.26 15.18
N ILE A 35 1.09 5.42 14.64
CA ILE A 35 0.33 6.67 14.87
C ILE A 35 -1.01 6.58 14.14
N ASP A 36 -2.12 6.55 14.89
CA ASP A 36 -3.48 6.61 14.32
C ASP A 36 -3.80 8.03 13.85
N TYR A 37 -3.28 8.40 12.69
CA TYR A 37 -3.47 9.72 12.08
C TYR A 37 -4.56 9.67 11.02
N LYS A 38 -5.67 10.32 11.28
CA LYS A 38 -6.87 10.31 10.42
C LYS A 38 -7.38 11.72 10.16
N PRO A 39 -6.65 12.52 9.37
CA PRO A 39 -7.14 13.82 8.95
C PRO A 39 -8.39 13.67 8.06
N ASP A 40 -9.20 14.70 8.03
CA ASP A 40 -10.49 14.71 7.32
C ASP A 40 -10.38 14.28 5.86
N TYR A 41 -9.33 14.67 5.15
CA TYR A 41 -9.16 14.34 3.73
C TYR A 41 -8.87 12.84 3.48
N LEU A 42 -8.45 12.07 4.50
CA LEU A 42 -8.27 10.61 4.42
C LEU A 42 -9.47 9.84 4.94
N SER A 43 -10.24 10.39 5.91
CA SER A 43 -11.29 9.67 6.62
C SER A 43 -12.71 9.94 6.11
N LYS A 44 -12.89 10.93 5.22
CA LYS A 44 -14.24 11.39 4.81
C LYS A 44 -15.10 10.37 4.07
N HIS A 45 -14.51 9.40 3.39
CA HIS A 45 -15.25 8.54 2.48
C HIS A 45 -16.17 7.51 3.18
N TYR A 46 -15.89 7.17 4.43
CA TYR A 46 -16.54 6.04 5.12
C TYR A 46 -17.36 6.45 6.35
N ARG A 47 -17.33 7.71 6.73
CA ARG A 47 -18.17 8.22 7.81
C ARG A 47 -19.58 8.45 7.32
N LEU A 48 -20.59 8.03 8.13
CA LEU A 48 -22.01 8.15 7.78
C LEU A 48 -22.50 9.61 7.79
N ASP A 49 -21.81 10.49 8.52
CA ASP A 49 -22.19 11.87 8.81
C ASP A 49 -21.49 12.92 7.93
N ILE A 50 -20.54 12.52 7.06
CA ILE A 50 -19.75 13.46 6.26
C ILE A 50 -20.21 13.52 4.81
N VAL A 51 -20.24 14.76 4.30
CA VAL A 51 -20.50 15.06 2.87
C VAL A 51 -19.16 15.16 2.14
N GLY A 52 -18.90 14.20 1.23
CA GLY A 52 -17.67 14.16 0.45
C GLY A 52 -17.53 15.26 -0.62
N ASN A 53 -18.63 15.96 -0.96
CA ASN A 53 -18.63 17.00 -1.97
C ASN A 53 -19.13 18.33 -1.34
N PRO A 54 -18.28 19.37 -1.29
CA PRO A 54 -18.60 20.65 -0.67
C PRO A 54 -19.89 21.31 -1.19
N LYS A 55 -20.30 21.03 -2.45
CA LYS A 55 -21.55 21.55 -3.02
C LYS A 55 -22.81 21.14 -2.23
N TYR A 56 -22.74 20.01 -1.52
CA TYR A 56 -23.86 19.49 -0.75
C TYR A 56 -23.75 19.76 0.75
N ASP A 57 -22.74 20.50 1.21
CA ASP A 57 -22.56 20.84 2.64
C ASP A 57 -23.38 22.06 3.08
N LYS A 58 -24.58 22.21 2.50
CA LYS A 58 -25.60 23.20 2.89
C LYS A 58 -26.69 22.51 3.70
N PRO A 59 -27.31 23.15 4.71
CA PRO A 59 -28.18 22.50 5.70
C PRO A 59 -29.21 21.51 5.14
N PHE A 60 -29.99 21.89 4.13
CA PHE A 60 -31.00 21.00 3.54
C PHE A 60 -30.40 19.99 2.53
N LEU A 61 -29.41 20.38 1.75
CA LEU A 61 -28.74 19.50 0.76
C LEU A 61 -27.90 18.43 1.44
N LYS A 62 -27.33 18.72 2.61
CA LYS A 62 -26.58 17.76 3.41
C LYS A 62 -27.43 16.56 3.81
N GLN A 63 -28.60 16.80 4.35
CA GLN A 63 -29.50 15.72 4.78
C GLN A 63 -29.96 14.85 3.60
N ALA A 64 -30.38 15.49 2.49
CA ALA A 64 -30.76 14.78 1.28
C ALA A 64 -29.61 13.96 0.69
N TYR A 65 -28.40 14.51 0.68
CA TYR A 65 -27.20 13.81 0.22
C TYR A 65 -26.88 12.59 1.12
N LEU A 66 -26.94 12.77 2.44
CA LEU A 66 -26.67 11.69 3.40
C LEU A 66 -27.69 10.56 3.25
N LEU A 67 -28.97 10.88 3.12
CA LEU A 67 -30.05 9.89 2.88
C LEU A 67 -29.84 9.15 1.55
N ALA A 68 -29.52 9.87 0.47
CA ALA A 68 -29.28 9.26 -0.85
C ALA A 68 -28.05 8.33 -0.84
N LYS A 69 -27.01 8.64 -0.06
CA LYS A 69 -25.79 7.82 0.05
C LYS A 69 -25.89 6.70 1.09
N LEU A 70 -26.88 6.73 1.96
CA LEU A 70 -27.02 5.79 3.07
C LEU A 70 -27.05 4.32 2.63
N PRO A 71 -27.85 3.89 1.60
CA PRO A 71 -27.86 2.49 1.18
C PRO A 71 -26.47 1.99 0.74
N GLY A 72 -25.74 2.80 -0.04
CA GLY A 72 -24.39 2.45 -0.46
C GLY A 72 -23.39 2.35 0.70
N ARG A 73 -23.51 3.25 1.68
CA ARG A 73 -22.67 3.22 2.89
C ARG A 73 -22.98 2.02 3.78
N LEU A 74 -24.28 1.70 3.96
CA LEU A 74 -24.71 0.50 4.70
C LEU A 74 -24.20 -0.78 4.02
N HIS A 75 -24.22 -0.83 2.68
CA HIS A 75 -23.67 -1.95 1.93
C HIS A 75 -22.17 -2.16 2.18
N MET A 76 -21.41 -1.10 2.44
CA MET A 76 -19.97 -1.17 2.71
C MET A 76 -19.62 -1.48 4.18
N LEU A 77 -20.59 -1.52 5.09
CA LEU A 77 -20.34 -1.80 6.51
C LEU A 77 -19.63 -3.13 6.79
N PRO A 78 -19.94 -4.25 6.10
CA PRO A 78 -19.19 -5.50 6.31
C PRO A 78 -17.70 -5.33 6.00
N ARG A 79 -17.36 -4.63 4.90
CA ARG A 79 -15.97 -4.31 4.58
C ARG A 79 -15.32 -3.47 5.68
N LYS A 80 -15.99 -2.40 6.12
CA LYS A 80 -15.48 -1.57 7.22
C LYS A 80 -15.23 -2.39 8.49
N ARG A 81 -16.16 -3.26 8.88
CA ARG A 81 -15.99 -4.13 10.04
C ARG A 81 -14.80 -5.09 9.90
N ALA A 82 -14.57 -5.65 8.71
CA ALA A 82 -13.43 -6.51 8.45
C ALA A 82 -12.10 -5.75 8.65
N PHE A 83 -12.00 -4.51 8.15
CA PHE A 83 -10.81 -3.68 8.35
C PHE A 83 -10.65 -3.19 9.80
N ASP A 84 -11.73 -2.83 10.47
CA ASP A 84 -11.71 -2.45 11.90
C ASP A 84 -11.26 -3.65 12.75
N SER A 85 -11.76 -4.86 12.45
CA SER A 85 -11.36 -6.10 13.11
C SER A 85 -9.87 -6.41 12.88
N PHE A 86 -9.39 -6.31 11.63
CA PHE A 86 -7.97 -6.45 11.30
C PHE A 86 -7.12 -5.49 12.12
N THR A 87 -7.51 -4.22 12.13
CA THR A 87 -6.79 -3.17 12.87
C THR A 87 -6.75 -3.48 14.37
N ALA A 88 -7.88 -3.84 14.96
CA ALA A 88 -7.95 -4.15 16.39
C ALA A 88 -7.19 -5.42 16.78
N LYS A 89 -7.10 -6.41 15.87
CA LYS A 89 -6.45 -7.70 16.11
C LYS A 89 -4.93 -7.64 15.95
N TYR A 90 -4.45 -6.85 14.99
CA TYR A 90 -3.08 -6.97 14.53
C TYR A 90 -2.23 -5.69 14.70
N LEU A 91 -2.84 -4.53 14.89
CA LEU A 91 -2.10 -3.27 14.94
C LEU A 91 -2.16 -2.62 16.33
N ASP A 92 -1.00 -2.27 16.88
CA ASP A 92 -0.91 -1.46 18.08
C ASP A 92 -0.86 0.00 17.70
N LEU A 93 -1.93 0.72 18.03
CA LEU A 93 -2.11 2.11 17.67
C LEU A 93 -1.83 3.04 18.87
N THR A 94 -1.39 4.25 18.57
CA THR A 94 -1.44 5.37 19.52
C THR A 94 -2.88 5.84 19.71
N LYS A 95 -3.09 6.84 20.54
CA LYS A 95 -4.33 7.64 20.45
C LYS A 95 -4.50 8.21 19.05
N ARG A 96 -5.74 8.55 18.68
CA ARG A 96 -6.05 9.14 17.38
C ARG A 96 -5.66 10.60 17.33
N TYR A 97 -5.12 11.01 16.18
CA TYR A 97 -4.83 12.37 15.81
C TYR A 97 -5.55 12.73 14.50
N THR A 98 -6.07 13.94 14.40
CA THR A 98 -6.86 14.40 13.25
C THR A 98 -6.14 15.49 12.45
N SER A 99 -5.09 16.08 13.00
CA SER A 99 -4.29 17.10 12.32
C SER A 99 -2.82 17.06 12.76
N ASN A 100 -1.94 17.70 11.97
CA ASN A 100 -0.54 17.87 12.31
C ASN A 100 -0.36 18.77 13.55
N GLU A 101 -1.28 19.73 13.76
CA GLU A 101 -1.29 20.61 14.93
C GLU A 101 -1.55 19.83 16.22
N GLU A 102 -2.46 18.84 16.19
CA GLU A 102 -2.66 17.93 17.33
C GLU A 102 -1.41 17.10 17.61
N LEU A 103 -0.75 16.58 16.58
CA LEU A 103 0.52 15.85 16.73
C LEU A 103 1.62 16.74 17.31
N LYS A 104 1.71 18.01 16.89
CA LYS A 104 2.69 18.96 17.44
C LYS A 104 2.41 19.34 18.88
N LYS A 105 1.14 19.47 19.26
CA LYS A 105 0.72 19.85 20.59
C LYS A 105 1.00 18.74 21.61
N GLU A 106 0.82 17.50 21.20
CA GLU A 106 0.97 16.33 22.06
C GLU A 106 1.58 15.18 21.24
N PRO A 107 2.88 15.29 20.88
CA PRO A 107 3.54 14.26 20.10
C PRO A 107 3.63 12.94 20.86
N PRO A 108 3.53 11.80 20.19
CA PRO A 108 3.84 10.54 20.83
C PRO A 108 5.32 10.50 21.24
N GLU A 109 5.61 9.93 22.39
CA GLU A 109 6.99 9.72 22.84
C GLU A 109 7.58 8.50 22.13
N ALA A 110 8.77 8.65 21.54
CA ALA A 110 9.52 7.57 20.91
C ALA A 110 10.99 7.97 20.66
N ASP A 111 11.87 6.98 20.70
CA ASP A 111 13.29 7.15 20.37
C ASP A 111 13.49 7.26 18.86
N ALA A 112 12.60 6.66 18.05
CA ALA A 112 12.61 6.80 16.59
C ALA A 112 11.20 6.90 16.02
N PHE A 113 11.10 7.70 14.95
CA PHE A 113 9.89 7.88 14.14
C PHE A 113 10.18 7.44 12.71
N LEU A 114 9.38 6.50 12.19
CA LEU A 114 9.51 6.00 10.83
C LEU A 114 8.33 6.47 9.97
N ALA A 115 8.59 7.29 8.96
CA ALA A 115 7.64 7.55 7.90
C ALA A 115 7.49 6.27 7.06
N GLY A 116 6.32 5.64 7.15
CA GLY A 116 6.08 4.33 6.56
C GLY A 116 5.96 4.35 5.05
N SER A 117 5.73 3.18 4.50
CA SER A 117 5.65 2.91 3.07
C SER A 117 4.40 3.53 2.39
N ASP A 118 4.22 3.24 1.10
CA ASP A 118 3.22 3.73 0.17
C ASP A 118 3.44 5.19 -0.29
N GLN A 119 2.49 5.73 -1.01
CA GLN A 119 2.55 7.04 -1.69
C GLN A 119 2.41 8.22 -0.72
N ILE A 120 3.08 8.14 0.42
CA ILE A 120 2.98 9.17 1.45
C ILE A 120 3.58 10.52 1.01
N TRP A 121 4.53 10.50 0.07
CA TRP A 121 5.18 11.69 -0.48
C TRP A 121 4.75 12.02 -1.92
N ASN A 122 3.65 11.43 -2.40
CA ASN A 122 3.14 11.71 -3.74
C ASN A 122 2.56 13.13 -3.81
N PRO A 123 3.17 14.04 -4.60
CA PRO A 123 2.76 15.46 -4.65
C PRO A 123 1.38 15.68 -5.27
N LEU A 124 0.84 14.68 -5.97
CA LEU A 124 -0.48 14.73 -6.60
C LEU A 124 -1.62 14.54 -5.58
N PHE A 125 -1.31 14.03 -4.38
CA PHE A 125 -2.28 13.77 -3.33
C PHE A 125 -2.09 14.71 -2.12
N PRO A 126 -3.15 14.96 -1.32
CA PRO A 126 -3.07 15.81 -0.14
C PRO A 126 -2.02 15.35 0.88
N ASN A 127 -1.84 14.04 1.05
CA ASN A 127 -0.85 13.48 1.98
C ASN A 127 0.59 13.87 1.62
N GLY A 128 0.95 13.94 0.34
CA GLY A 128 2.28 14.40 -0.09
C GLY A 128 2.56 15.88 0.20
N LYS A 129 1.55 16.63 0.64
CA LYS A 129 1.65 18.04 1.04
C LYS A 129 1.44 18.25 2.56
N ASP A 130 1.07 17.22 3.29
CA ASP A 130 0.82 17.27 4.72
C ASP A 130 2.13 17.09 5.50
N PRO A 131 2.57 18.09 6.29
CA PRO A 131 3.84 18.06 7.03
C PRO A 131 3.97 16.89 7.98
N ALA A 132 2.85 16.39 8.45
CA ALA A 132 2.85 15.26 9.35
C ALA A 132 3.44 14.00 8.71
N PHE A 133 3.35 13.81 7.37
CA PHE A 133 4.00 12.68 6.66
C PHE A 133 5.50 12.83 6.50
N TYR A 134 6.00 14.02 6.77
CA TYR A 134 7.41 14.36 6.85
C TYR A 134 7.91 14.42 8.29
N LEU A 135 7.16 13.84 9.26
CA LEU A 135 7.50 13.81 10.68
C LEU A 135 7.76 15.19 11.28
N ASP A 136 7.05 16.22 10.80
CA ASP A 136 7.25 17.60 11.22
C ASP A 136 6.94 17.84 12.72
N PHE A 137 6.12 16.97 13.30
CA PHE A 137 5.77 16.95 14.72
C PHE A 137 6.87 16.33 15.63
N ALA A 138 7.79 15.53 15.07
CA ALA A 138 8.83 14.88 15.84
C ALA A 138 9.92 15.90 16.20
N LEU A 139 9.99 16.26 17.47
CA LEU A 139 10.96 17.26 17.98
C LEU A 139 12.28 16.61 18.40
N HIS A 140 12.23 15.35 18.84
CA HIS A 140 13.35 14.55 19.31
C HIS A 140 13.31 13.16 18.68
N GLY A 141 14.37 12.37 18.87
CA GLY A 141 14.48 11.03 18.34
C GLY A 141 14.91 11.01 16.86
N ILE A 142 15.27 9.82 16.41
CA ILE A 142 15.68 9.54 15.03
C ILE A 142 14.47 9.67 14.10
N ARG A 143 14.65 10.37 12.99
CA ARG A 143 13.65 10.48 11.91
C ARG A 143 14.12 9.67 10.73
N ALA A 144 13.40 8.61 10.43
CA ALA A 144 13.70 7.77 9.28
C ALA A 144 12.48 7.58 8.37
N SER A 145 12.71 7.22 7.13
CA SER A 145 11.65 6.70 6.27
C SER A 145 11.94 5.26 5.88
N TYR A 146 10.91 4.45 5.74
CA TYR A 146 11.04 3.10 5.23
C TYR A 146 10.12 2.89 4.02
N ALA A 147 10.70 2.70 2.84
CA ALA A 147 9.99 2.46 1.59
C ALA A 147 8.93 3.54 1.26
N ALA A 148 9.17 4.79 1.63
CA ALA A 148 8.31 5.90 1.25
C ALA A 148 8.30 6.06 -0.29
N SER A 149 7.16 6.50 -0.86
CA SER A 149 7.01 6.57 -2.31
C SER A 149 6.49 7.92 -2.76
N PHE A 150 7.13 8.47 -3.77
CA PHE A 150 6.64 9.63 -4.53
C PHE A 150 5.67 9.19 -5.63
N ALA A 151 5.87 8.01 -6.18
CA ALA A 151 5.09 7.41 -7.28
C ALA A 151 4.98 8.32 -8.53
N VAL A 152 5.92 9.24 -8.73
CA VAL A 152 6.05 10.11 -9.89
C VAL A 152 7.47 10.07 -10.42
N ASP A 153 7.64 10.31 -11.72
CA ASP A 153 8.97 10.45 -12.36
C ASP A 153 9.50 11.89 -12.21
N GLU A 154 8.60 12.87 -12.18
CA GLU A 154 8.94 14.30 -12.06
C GLU A 154 8.24 14.92 -10.85
N PHE A 155 8.97 15.72 -10.08
CA PHE A 155 8.45 16.39 -8.90
C PHE A 155 8.10 17.85 -9.23
N PRO A 156 6.88 18.34 -8.86
CA PRO A 156 6.43 19.70 -9.13
C PRO A 156 7.39 20.74 -8.56
N GLN A 157 7.77 21.73 -9.39
CA GLN A 157 8.77 22.72 -9.03
C GLN A 157 8.33 23.58 -7.82
N GLU A 158 7.05 23.91 -7.75
CA GLU A 158 6.47 24.73 -6.68
C GLU A 158 6.49 24.08 -5.29
N LEU A 159 6.66 22.74 -5.23
CA LEU A 159 6.73 21.98 -3.98
C LEU A 159 8.16 21.64 -3.56
N ARG A 160 9.16 21.86 -4.44
CA ARG A 160 10.55 21.39 -4.21
C ARG A 160 11.17 21.99 -2.95
N GLU A 161 11.05 23.28 -2.77
CA GLU A 161 11.69 23.99 -1.65
C GLU A 161 11.15 23.52 -0.29
N VAL A 162 9.82 23.51 -0.14
CA VAL A 162 9.17 23.10 1.12
C VAL A 162 9.41 21.63 1.41
N THR A 163 9.34 20.76 0.40
CA THR A 163 9.59 19.33 0.58
C THR A 163 11.05 19.06 0.92
N ALA A 164 11.99 19.75 0.29
CA ALA A 164 13.42 19.64 0.61
C ALA A 164 13.72 20.07 2.05
N GLN A 165 13.06 21.12 2.57
CA GLN A 165 13.21 21.56 3.96
C GLN A 165 12.75 20.47 4.95
N TYR A 166 11.64 19.79 4.67
CA TYR A 166 11.19 18.66 5.50
C TYR A 166 12.14 17.48 5.43
N LEU A 167 12.54 17.06 4.23
CA LEU A 167 13.38 15.87 4.03
C LEU A 167 14.80 16.03 4.60
N LYS A 168 15.36 17.23 4.61
CA LYS A 168 16.67 17.52 5.24
C LYS A 168 16.68 17.28 6.75
N ARG A 169 15.53 17.11 7.38
CA ARG A 169 15.41 16.81 8.81
C ARG A 169 15.41 15.31 9.10
N PHE A 170 15.44 14.46 8.06
CA PHE A 170 15.54 13.03 8.23
C PHE A 170 17.01 12.62 8.41
N ASP A 171 17.23 11.73 9.36
CA ASP A 171 18.53 11.12 9.62
C ASP A 171 18.79 10.01 8.60
N HIS A 172 17.76 9.21 8.29
CA HIS A 172 17.83 8.13 7.30
C HIS A 172 16.65 8.21 6.32
N ILE A 173 16.92 8.06 5.03
CA ILE A 173 15.89 8.08 4.00
C ILE A 173 15.97 6.83 3.14
N ALA A 174 14.90 6.03 3.16
CA ALA A 174 14.70 4.94 2.23
C ALA A 174 13.39 5.08 1.47
N VAL A 175 13.45 4.98 0.15
CA VAL A 175 12.31 5.03 -0.76
C VAL A 175 12.09 3.66 -1.41
N ARG A 176 10.87 3.43 -1.94
CA ARG A 176 10.49 2.13 -2.49
C ARG A 176 10.92 1.92 -3.94
N GLU A 177 11.08 2.98 -4.69
CA GLU A 177 11.38 2.94 -6.13
C GLU A 177 12.59 3.77 -6.52
N LYS A 178 13.30 3.35 -7.57
CA LYS A 178 14.48 4.06 -8.10
C LYS A 178 14.15 5.46 -8.60
N SER A 179 12.96 5.68 -9.16
CA SER A 179 12.50 7.02 -9.53
C SER A 179 12.44 7.96 -8.33
N GLY A 180 12.15 7.44 -7.12
CA GLY A 180 12.19 8.20 -5.88
C GLY A 180 13.59 8.75 -5.54
N LEU A 181 14.65 7.99 -5.81
CA LEU A 181 16.03 8.49 -5.66
C LEU A 181 16.32 9.66 -6.64
N SER A 182 15.83 9.56 -7.87
CA SER A 182 15.94 10.63 -8.85
C SER A 182 15.25 11.91 -8.39
N VAL A 183 14.04 11.78 -7.85
CA VAL A 183 13.30 12.90 -7.23
C VAL A 183 14.11 13.49 -6.07
N LEU A 184 14.57 12.68 -5.12
CA LEU A 184 15.37 13.13 -3.97
C LEU A 184 16.63 13.90 -4.39
N LYS A 185 17.31 13.43 -5.43
CA LYS A 185 18.46 14.13 -5.99
C LYS A 185 18.10 15.53 -6.50
N THR A 186 16.93 15.72 -7.12
CA THR A 186 16.46 17.05 -7.54
C THR A 186 16.12 17.96 -6.35
N LEU A 187 15.84 17.37 -5.17
CA LEU A 187 15.59 18.06 -3.90
C LEU A 187 16.88 18.29 -3.09
N GLY A 188 18.05 17.91 -3.63
CA GLY A 188 19.33 18.05 -2.96
C GLY A 188 19.62 17.02 -1.88
N ILE A 189 18.93 15.87 -1.91
CA ILE A 189 19.13 14.74 -1.00
C ILE A 189 19.87 13.63 -1.75
N THR A 190 21.05 13.25 -1.28
CA THR A 190 21.93 12.29 -1.97
C THR A 190 22.29 11.05 -1.16
N ASN A 191 21.95 11.02 0.12
CA ASN A 191 22.22 9.94 1.08
C ASN A 191 21.04 8.99 1.28
N ALA A 192 20.15 8.88 0.30
CA ALA A 192 19.00 7.99 0.35
C ALA A 192 19.26 6.66 -0.36
N VAL A 193 18.55 5.61 0.07
CA VAL A 193 18.60 4.26 -0.53
C VAL A 193 17.23 3.81 -1.01
N THR A 194 17.19 2.75 -1.81
CA THR A 194 15.94 2.03 -2.12
C THR A 194 15.83 0.79 -1.25
N VAL A 195 14.62 0.49 -0.77
CA VAL A 195 14.31 -0.74 -0.05
C VAL A 195 12.99 -1.32 -0.53
N LEU A 196 12.80 -2.62 -0.35
CA LEU A 196 11.54 -3.28 -0.66
C LEU A 196 10.38 -2.78 0.22
N ASP A 197 9.16 -2.96 -0.31
CA ASP A 197 7.95 -2.73 0.47
C ASP A 197 7.97 -3.58 1.76
N PRO A 198 7.47 -3.07 2.90
CA PRO A 198 7.46 -3.81 4.17
C PRO A 198 6.88 -5.22 4.11
N VAL A 199 5.97 -5.51 3.16
CA VAL A 199 5.38 -6.85 3.04
C VAL A 199 6.41 -7.96 2.80
N PHE A 200 7.60 -7.61 2.32
CA PHE A 200 8.71 -8.55 2.12
C PHE A 200 9.60 -8.75 3.35
N LEU A 201 9.39 -7.99 4.44
CA LEU A 201 10.09 -8.20 5.70
C LEU A 201 9.62 -9.46 6.44
N LEU A 202 8.40 -9.90 6.16
CA LEU A 202 7.82 -11.14 6.68
C LEU A 202 7.94 -12.25 5.65
N ASP A 203 8.10 -13.47 6.15
CA ASP A 203 8.19 -14.64 5.29
C ASP A 203 6.80 -15.13 4.80
N ARG A 204 6.82 -16.03 3.82
CA ARG A 204 5.62 -16.61 3.26
C ARG A 204 4.75 -17.31 4.30
N ALA A 205 5.35 -18.04 5.25
CA ALA A 205 4.61 -18.81 6.24
C ALA A 205 3.84 -17.88 7.20
N GLN A 206 4.40 -16.72 7.54
CA GLN A 206 3.71 -15.71 8.34
C GLN A 206 2.47 -15.16 7.63
N TRP A 207 2.55 -14.93 6.31
CA TRP A 207 1.41 -14.49 5.51
C TRP A 207 0.38 -15.60 5.30
N GLU A 208 0.82 -16.86 5.10
CA GLU A 208 -0.07 -18.01 4.99
C GLU A 208 -0.87 -18.26 6.28
N ALA A 209 -0.27 -18.03 7.44
CA ALA A 209 -0.94 -18.14 8.73
C ALA A 209 -2.05 -17.08 8.94
N MET A 210 -1.97 -15.94 8.24
CA MET A 210 -2.98 -14.88 8.27
C MET A 210 -4.04 -15.03 7.17
N ALA A 211 -3.73 -15.72 6.09
CA ALA A 211 -4.59 -15.82 4.92
C ALA A 211 -5.86 -16.62 5.21
N GLU A 212 -7.02 -15.99 5.00
CA GLU A 212 -8.33 -16.61 5.16
C GLU A 212 -9.02 -16.74 3.81
N LYS A 213 -9.32 -18.00 3.41
CA LYS A 213 -10.06 -18.25 2.18
C LYS A 213 -11.52 -17.77 2.36
N PRO A 214 -12.01 -16.86 1.49
CA PRO A 214 -13.41 -16.44 1.57
C PRO A 214 -14.38 -17.60 1.29
N GLU A 215 -15.58 -17.54 1.86
CA GLU A 215 -16.65 -18.45 1.53
C GLU A 215 -16.96 -18.43 0.02
N ARG A 216 -17.34 -19.60 -0.51
CA ARG A 216 -17.69 -19.80 -1.92
C ARG A 216 -16.58 -19.43 -2.91
N CYS A 217 -15.31 -19.49 -2.49
CA CYS A 217 -14.17 -19.38 -3.37
C CYS A 217 -13.81 -20.77 -3.91
N GLU A 218 -14.36 -21.11 -5.06
CA GLU A 218 -14.12 -22.39 -5.74
C GLU A 218 -12.89 -22.29 -6.65
N LYS A 219 -12.26 -23.40 -6.97
CA LYS A 219 -11.12 -23.47 -7.89
C LYS A 219 -11.54 -24.17 -9.20
N PRO A 220 -10.81 -23.97 -10.30
CA PRO A 220 -9.68 -23.03 -10.52
C PRO A 220 -10.16 -21.61 -10.85
N TYR A 221 -9.40 -20.58 -10.48
CA TYR A 221 -9.80 -19.21 -10.78
C TYR A 221 -8.64 -18.25 -11.11
N LEU A 222 -8.97 -17.27 -11.95
CA LEU A 222 -8.23 -16.07 -12.23
C LEU A 222 -8.70 -14.98 -11.23
N LEU A 223 -7.78 -14.47 -10.41
CA LEU A 223 -8.05 -13.31 -9.57
C LEU A 223 -7.75 -12.01 -10.32
N VAL A 224 -8.75 -11.16 -10.49
CA VAL A 224 -8.61 -9.84 -11.07
C VAL A 224 -8.58 -8.77 -9.98
N TYR A 225 -7.51 -7.98 -9.95
CA TYR A 225 -7.39 -6.80 -9.11
C TYR A 225 -7.21 -5.55 -9.99
N ASP A 226 -8.31 -4.89 -10.31
CA ASP A 226 -8.36 -3.78 -11.25
C ASP A 226 -9.02 -2.54 -10.64
N PHE A 227 -8.21 -1.51 -10.37
CA PHE A 227 -8.69 -0.23 -9.82
C PHE A 227 -9.52 0.59 -10.82
N ASP A 228 -9.20 0.45 -12.11
CA ASP A 228 -9.65 1.40 -13.13
C ASP A 228 -10.82 0.86 -13.94
N ASN A 229 -11.24 -0.41 -13.69
CA ASN A 229 -12.17 -1.14 -14.55
C ASN A 229 -11.74 -1.04 -16.04
N SER A 230 -10.47 -1.31 -16.26
CA SER A 230 -9.77 -1.11 -17.54
C SER A 230 -10.29 -2.03 -18.63
N PRO A 231 -10.62 -1.51 -19.84
CA PRO A 231 -10.95 -2.37 -20.98
C PRO A 231 -9.84 -3.36 -21.35
N ALA A 232 -8.58 -2.99 -21.15
CA ALA A 232 -7.42 -3.87 -21.37
C ALA A 232 -7.42 -5.04 -20.41
N VAL A 233 -7.61 -4.77 -19.10
CA VAL A 233 -7.71 -5.84 -18.07
C VAL A 233 -8.90 -6.76 -18.40
N ARG A 234 -10.06 -6.22 -18.77
CA ARG A 234 -11.23 -7.03 -19.17
C ARG A 234 -10.94 -7.95 -20.35
N LYS A 235 -10.30 -7.44 -21.41
CA LYS A 235 -9.94 -8.22 -22.61
C LYS A 235 -8.97 -9.36 -22.24
N LEU A 236 -7.94 -9.04 -21.46
CA LEU A 236 -6.94 -10.01 -20.98
C LEU A 236 -7.56 -11.05 -20.05
N ALA A 237 -8.39 -10.65 -19.10
CA ALA A 237 -9.07 -11.56 -18.17
C ALA A 237 -9.92 -12.60 -18.94
N GLY A 238 -10.69 -12.16 -19.93
CA GLY A 238 -11.48 -13.07 -20.78
C GLY A 238 -10.62 -14.04 -21.56
N ARG A 239 -9.49 -13.58 -22.12
CA ARG A 239 -8.53 -14.43 -22.86
C ARG A 239 -7.90 -15.48 -21.93
N ILE A 240 -7.32 -15.06 -20.80
CA ILE A 240 -6.66 -15.95 -19.83
C ILE A 240 -7.65 -16.98 -19.28
N ALA A 241 -8.85 -16.55 -18.92
CA ALA A 241 -9.88 -17.43 -18.37
C ALA A 241 -10.30 -18.49 -19.39
N ALA A 242 -10.50 -18.12 -20.66
CA ALA A 242 -10.86 -19.06 -21.73
C ALA A 242 -9.73 -20.04 -22.05
N GLU A 243 -8.49 -19.56 -22.17
CA GLU A 243 -7.32 -20.39 -22.49
C GLU A 243 -6.99 -21.41 -21.38
N ARG A 244 -7.22 -21.05 -20.12
CA ARG A 244 -6.83 -21.85 -18.95
C ARG A 244 -8.00 -22.52 -18.23
N GLY A 245 -9.25 -22.31 -18.67
CA GLY A 245 -10.44 -22.87 -18.04
C GLY A 245 -10.68 -22.34 -16.62
N LEU A 246 -10.46 -21.04 -16.40
CA LEU A 246 -10.53 -20.41 -15.08
C LEU A 246 -11.81 -19.60 -14.88
N HIS A 247 -12.37 -19.63 -13.68
CA HIS A 247 -13.40 -18.70 -13.26
C HIS A 247 -12.82 -17.30 -13.04
N ILE A 248 -13.55 -16.24 -13.37
CA ILE A 248 -13.08 -14.87 -13.14
C ILE A 248 -13.62 -14.37 -11.80
N TYR A 249 -12.73 -14.15 -10.83
CA TYR A 249 -13.05 -13.55 -9.53
C TYR A 249 -12.37 -12.19 -9.39
N SER A 250 -12.99 -11.30 -8.62
CA SER A 250 -12.44 -9.96 -8.42
C SER A 250 -12.57 -9.48 -6.98
N VAL A 251 -11.63 -8.68 -6.52
CA VAL A 251 -11.68 -7.94 -5.25
C VAL A 251 -12.49 -6.64 -5.35
N PHE A 252 -12.86 -6.24 -6.56
CA PHE A 252 -13.74 -5.10 -6.84
C PHE A 252 -15.01 -5.54 -7.53
N LYS A 253 -16.03 -4.68 -7.48
CA LYS A 253 -17.26 -4.92 -8.23
C LYS A 253 -17.02 -4.57 -9.70
N ILE A 254 -16.78 -5.60 -10.53
CA ILE A 254 -16.61 -5.48 -11.97
C ILE A 254 -17.64 -6.35 -12.70
N PRO A 255 -18.19 -5.90 -13.83
CA PRO A 255 -19.36 -6.55 -14.46
C PRO A 255 -19.06 -7.88 -15.15
N TYR A 256 -17.78 -8.18 -15.42
CA TYR A 256 -17.35 -9.39 -16.13
C TYR A 256 -16.80 -10.48 -15.21
N ALA A 257 -16.74 -10.24 -13.90
CA ALA A 257 -16.39 -11.27 -12.94
C ALA A 257 -17.62 -12.10 -12.55
N GLU A 258 -17.44 -13.41 -12.50
CA GLU A 258 -18.48 -14.33 -12.00
C GLU A 258 -18.75 -14.11 -10.51
N ARG A 259 -17.72 -13.70 -9.78
CA ARG A 259 -17.83 -13.40 -8.36
C ARG A 259 -16.95 -12.23 -7.94
N CYS A 260 -17.53 -11.33 -7.15
CA CYS A 260 -16.85 -10.16 -6.62
C CYS A 260 -16.77 -10.22 -5.10
N PHE A 261 -15.56 -10.19 -4.56
CA PHE A 261 -15.25 -10.21 -3.13
C PHE A 261 -15.02 -8.79 -2.58
N SER A 262 -15.82 -7.83 -3.03
CA SER A 262 -15.60 -6.41 -2.75
C SER A 262 -15.83 -6.00 -1.27
N LEU A 263 -16.40 -6.89 -0.47
CA LEU A 263 -16.65 -6.67 0.96
C LEU A 263 -15.61 -7.36 1.86
N CYS A 264 -14.64 -8.06 1.29
CA CYS A 264 -13.59 -8.77 2.02
C CYS A 264 -12.58 -7.84 2.68
N GLY A 265 -12.02 -8.31 3.79
CA GLY A 265 -10.93 -7.69 4.53
C GLY A 265 -9.54 -8.09 4.02
N PRO A 266 -8.48 -7.65 4.73
CA PRO A 266 -7.10 -7.96 4.36
C PRO A 266 -6.79 -9.46 4.38
N GLU A 267 -7.25 -10.21 5.38
CA GLU A 267 -7.02 -11.65 5.51
C GLU A 267 -7.63 -12.42 4.33
N ASN A 268 -8.84 -12.04 3.92
CA ASN A 268 -9.50 -12.66 2.76
C ASN A 268 -8.80 -12.31 1.44
N PHE A 269 -8.25 -11.09 1.32
CA PHE A 269 -7.44 -10.74 0.15
C PHE A 269 -6.21 -11.65 0.04
N LEU A 270 -5.51 -11.90 1.14
CA LEU A 270 -4.39 -12.84 1.18
C LEU A 270 -4.82 -14.24 0.74
N GLY A 271 -5.94 -14.74 1.28
CA GLY A 271 -6.50 -16.05 0.90
C GLY A 271 -6.92 -16.13 -0.57
N LEU A 272 -7.43 -15.03 -1.14
CA LEU A 272 -7.75 -14.94 -2.58
C LEU A 272 -6.50 -15.00 -3.44
N VAL A 273 -5.43 -14.28 -3.10
CA VAL A 273 -4.17 -14.33 -3.86
C VAL A 273 -3.51 -15.69 -3.69
N GLN A 274 -3.39 -16.20 -2.46
CA GLN A 274 -2.81 -17.51 -2.17
C GLN A 274 -3.50 -18.65 -2.92
N GLY A 275 -4.81 -18.58 -3.07
CA GLY A 275 -5.62 -19.60 -3.70
C GLY A 275 -5.74 -19.49 -5.22
N ALA A 276 -5.33 -18.39 -5.83
CA ALA A 276 -5.47 -18.12 -7.26
C ALA A 276 -4.58 -19.04 -8.11
N ASP A 277 -5.09 -19.47 -9.25
CA ASP A 277 -4.31 -20.20 -10.26
C ASP A 277 -3.58 -19.20 -11.18
N PHE A 278 -4.13 -17.98 -11.30
CA PHE A 278 -3.48 -16.87 -11.97
C PHE A 278 -3.97 -15.54 -11.37
N VAL A 279 -3.11 -14.53 -11.32
CA VAL A 279 -3.46 -13.17 -10.86
C VAL A 279 -3.25 -12.17 -11.99
N LEU A 280 -4.28 -11.42 -12.37
CA LEU A 280 -4.20 -10.31 -13.30
C LEU A 280 -4.47 -9.00 -12.56
N SER A 281 -3.51 -8.09 -12.56
CA SER A 281 -3.61 -6.92 -11.71
C SER A 281 -3.00 -5.66 -12.32
N ASN A 282 -3.49 -4.50 -11.87
CA ASN A 282 -2.85 -3.19 -12.00
C ASN A 282 -2.45 -2.61 -10.61
N SER A 283 -2.29 -3.49 -9.62
CA SER A 283 -1.93 -3.13 -8.23
C SER A 283 -0.56 -3.66 -7.85
N PHE A 284 0.30 -2.80 -7.31
CA PHE A 284 1.59 -3.22 -6.76
C PHE A 284 1.46 -4.33 -5.70
N HIS A 285 0.54 -4.20 -4.75
CA HIS A 285 0.42 -5.20 -3.67
C HIS A 285 -0.17 -6.53 -4.13
N ALA A 286 -1.06 -6.53 -5.13
CA ALA A 286 -1.49 -7.80 -5.71
C ALA A 286 -0.31 -8.51 -6.41
N THR A 287 0.56 -7.76 -7.10
CA THR A 287 1.80 -8.27 -7.68
C THR A 287 2.77 -8.76 -6.60
N ALA A 288 3.00 -7.97 -5.55
CA ALA A 288 3.90 -8.34 -4.44
C ALA A 288 3.46 -9.64 -3.75
N PHE A 289 2.16 -9.79 -3.44
CA PHE A 289 1.65 -11.02 -2.83
C PHE A 289 1.59 -12.19 -3.81
N SER A 290 1.46 -11.95 -5.13
CA SER A 290 1.64 -13.01 -6.13
C SER A 290 3.06 -13.55 -6.08
N VAL A 291 4.07 -12.69 -5.93
CA VAL A 291 5.47 -13.10 -5.77
C VAL A 291 5.67 -13.84 -4.43
N ILE A 292 5.16 -13.32 -3.31
CA ILE A 292 5.29 -13.95 -1.98
C ILE A 292 4.68 -15.36 -1.97
N PHE A 293 3.50 -15.53 -2.58
CA PHE A 293 2.81 -16.84 -2.65
C PHE A 293 3.20 -17.68 -3.86
N GLU A 294 4.11 -17.19 -4.70
CA GLU A 294 4.55 -17.87 -5.94
C GLU A 294 3.36 -18.22 -6.85
N ARG A 295 2.52 -17.25 -7.13
CA ARG A 295 1.39 -17.38 -8.05
C ARG A 295 1.73 -16.81 -9.41
N GLU A 296 1.37 -17.52 -10.47
CA GLU A 296 1.47 -16.99 -11.82
C GLU A 296 0.66 -15.72 -11.94
N PHE A 297 1.24 -14.69 -12.55
CA PHE A 297 0.59 -13.39 -12.61
C PHE A 297 0.95 -12.62 -13.89
N ALA A 298 0.14 -11.63 -14.20
CA ALA A 298 0.45 -10.61 -15.17
C ALA A 298 0.01 -9.22 -14.64
N VAL A 299 0.75 -8.20 -15.03
CA VAL A 299 0.53 -6.81 -14.63
C VAL A 299 0.15 -5.98 -15.83
N VAL A 300 -0.94 -5.23 -15.71
CA VAL A 300 -1.36 -4.25 -16.73
C VAL A 300 -1.08 -2.85 -16.20
N GLU A 301 -0.47 -2.02 -17.01
CA GLU A 301 -0.23 -0.63 -16.63
C GLU A 301 -1.54 0.13 -16.37
N ARG A 302 -1.53 0.97 -15.36
CA ARG A 302 -2.63 1.91 -15.09
C ARG A 302 -2.62 3.05 -16.11
N THR A 303 -3.79 3.56 -16.40
CA THR A 303 -3.96 4.77 -17.23
C THR A 303 -3.36 6.02 -16.61
N GLU A 304 -3.34 6.09 -15.27
CA GLU A 304 -2.61 7.11 -14.51
C GLU A 304 -1.09 6.85 -14.57
N LYS A 305 -0.28 7.91 -14.69
CA LYS A 305 1.19 7.82 -14.77
C LYS A 305 1.85 7.45 -13.42
N ILE A 306 1.40 6.38 -12.80
CA ILE A 306 1.88 5.89 -11.49
C ILE A 306 2.41 4.44 -11.57
N ASN A 307 2.95 4.06 -12.72
CA ASN A 307 3.39 2.68 -13.02
C ASN A 307 4.84 2.38 -12.60
N THR A 308 5.61 3.41 -12.22
CA THR A 308 7.04 3.30 -11.92
C THR A 308 7.37 2.17 -10.95
N ARG A 309 6.58 2.04 -9.88
CA ARG A 309 6.79 1.02 -8.84
C ARG A 309 6.65 -0.41 -9.33
N MET A 310 5.64 -0.68 -10.17
CA MET A 310 5.42 -2.03 -10.72
C MET A 310 6.51 -2.37 -11.72
N ARG A 311 6.86 -1.42 -12.60
CA ARG A 311 7.93 -1.57 -13.59
C ARG A 311 9.28 -1.81 -12.91
N ASP A 312 9.65 -0.98 -11.93
CA ASP A 312 10.91 -1.12 -11.20
C ASP A 312 10.98 -2.46 -10.46
N PHE A 313 9.89 -2.87 -9.83
CA PHE A 313 9.80 -4.12 -9.09
C PHE A 313 9.89 -5.34 -10.01
N THR A 314 9.11 -5.39 -11.09
CA THR A 314 9.17 -6.53 -12.03
C THR A 314 10.53 -6.59 -12.75
N THR A 315 11.12 -5.45 -13.09
CA THR A 315 12.46 -5.39 -13.70
C THR A 315 13.54 -5.89 -12.74
N MET A 316 13.48 -5.49 -11.48
CA MET A 316 14.41 -5.95 -10.43
C MET A 316 14.37 -7.48 -10.29
N LEU A 317 13.19 -8.10 -10.38
CA LEU A 317 13.03 -9.55 -10.29
C LEU A 317 13.32 -10.32 -11.60
N GLY A 318 13.64 -9.61 -12.69
CA GLY A 318 13.79 -10.24 -14.01
C GLY A 318 12.47 -10.65 -14.65
N LEU A 319 11.35 -10.06 -14.22
CA LEU A 319 9.98 -10.37 -14.64
C LEU A 319 9.37 -9.23 -15.47
N SER A 320 10.17 -8.53 -16.28
CA SER A 320 9.67 -7.41 -17.10
C SER A 320 8.63 -7.84 -18.13
N ASP A 321 8.67 -9.09 -18.59
CA ASP A 321 7.70 -9.72 -19.49
C ASP A 321 6.33 -9.95 -18.85
N HIS A 322 6.24 -9.93 -17.52
CA HIS A 322 4.97 -9.95 -16.78
C HIS A 322 4.19 -8.63 -16.88
N MET A 323 4.81 -7.55 -17.35
CA MET A 323 4.14 -6.32 -17.72
C MET A 323 3.51 -6.48 -19.11
N VAL A 324 2.20 -6.69 -19.16
CA VAL A 324 1.49 -7.09 -20.39
C VAL A 324 0.58 -6.01 -20.94
N THR A 325 0.38 -6.05 -22.24
CA THR A 325 -0.65 -5.33 -22.98
C THR A 325 -1.65 -6.30 -23.60
N THR A 326 -2.69 -5.79 -24.26
CA THR A 326 -3.65 -6.66 -24.97
C THR A 326 -3.04 -7.42 -26.13
N GLU A 327 -1.87 -7.01 -26.60
CA GLU A 327 -1.19 -7.58 -27.79
C GLU A 327 -0.02 -8.51 -27.40
N THR A 328 0.44 -8.46 -26.12
CA THR A 328 1.52 -9.33 -25.68
C THR A 328 1.03 -10.72 -25.34
N GLU A 329 1.92 -11.70 -25.43
CA GLU A 329 1.70 -13.03 -24.89
C GLU A 329 1.67 -13.00 -23.36
N ILE A 330 0.89 -13.89 -22.76
CA ILE A 330 0.87 -14.07 -21.31
C ILE A 330 2.07 -14.95 -20.92
N PRO A 331 2.89 -14.54 -19.95
CA PRO A 331 4.03 -15.34 -19.51
C PRO A 331 3.61 -16.78 -19.18
N ALA A 332 4.40 -17.74 -19.65
CA ALA A 332 4.15 -19.17 -19.48
C ALA A 332 5.17 -19.77 -18.50
N GLY A 333 4.88 -19.63 -17.22
CA GLY A 333 5.71 -20.17 -16.15
C GLY A 333 6.81 -19.21 -15.69
N THR A 334 6.94 -19.08 -14.37
CA THR A 334 7.90 -18.19 -13.70
C THR A 334 9.03 -19.03 -13.10
N ASP A 335 10.29 -18.66 -13.34
CA ASP A 335 11.43 -19.24 -12.62
C ASP A 335 11.48 -18.70 -11.17
N TRP A 336 10.68 -19.31 -10.33
CA TRP A 336 10.62 -18.94 -8.90
C TRP A 336 11.96 -19.11 -8.17
N THR A 337 12.87 -19.94 -8.69
CA THR A 337 14.20 -20.10 -8.08
C THR A 337 15.07 -18.87 -8.34
N ALA A 338 15.06 -18.34 -9.55
CA ALA A 338 15.73 -17.09 -9.86
C ALA A 338 15.11 -15.90 -9.10
N VAL A 339 13.77 -15.83 -9.07
CA VAL A 339 13.03 -14.79 -8.33
C VAL A 339 13.38 -14.81 -6.83
N ARG A 340 13.36 -15.97 -6.18
CA ARG A 340 13.73 -16.09 -4.76
C ARG A 340 15.16 -15.61 -4.48
N ARG A 341 16.09 -15.87 -5.40
CA ARG A 341 17.48 -15.41 -5.23
C ARG A 341 17.56 -13.89 -5.26
N CYS A 342 17.00 -13.26 -6.30
CA CYS A 342 16.97 -11.80 -6.39
C CYS A 342 16.25 -11.16 -5.20
N LEU A 343 15.10 -11.73 -4.81
CA LEU A 343 14.31 -11.22 -3.70
C LEU A 343 15.04 -11.32 -2.35
N LYS A 344 15.83 -12.40 -2.16
CA LYS A 344 16.61 -12.57 -0.92
C LYS A 344 17.63 -11.45 -0.76
N ASP A 345 18.38 -11.13 -1.79
CA ASP A 345 19.42 -10.08 -1.73
C ASP A 345 18.79 -8.71 -1.40
N GLU A 346 17.65 -8.40 -1.99
CA GLU A 346 16.91 -7.16 -1.73
C GLU A 346 16.28 -7.12 -0.33
N ILE A 347 15.80 -8.27 0.19
CA ILE A 347 15.31 -8.39 1.57
C ILE A 347 16.45 -8.19 2.56
N ASP A 348 17.61 -8.81 2.32
CA ASP A 348 18.78 -8.67 3.17
C ASP A 348 19.26 -7.20 3.19
N HIS A 349 19.25 -6.51 2.04
CA HIS A 349 19.53 -5.08 1.96
C HIS A 349 18.52 -4.23 2.76
N ALA A 350 17.23 -4.52 2.64
CA ALA A 350 16.18 -3.81 3.36
C ALA A 350 16.28 -4.00 4.89
N LYS A 351 16.65 -5.20 5.34
CA LYS A 351 16.90 -5.51 6.76
C LYS A 351 18.13 -4.79 7.27
N ALA A 352 19.23 -4.78 6.49
CA ALA A 352 20.44 -4.05 6.86
C ALA A 352 20.21 -2.54 7.02
N TYR A 353 19.33 -1.95 6.20
CA TYR A 353 18.93 -0.56 6.39
C TYR A 353 18.19 -0.35 7.72
N ILE A 354 17.28 -1.24 8.11
CA ILE A 354 16.59 -1.15 9.42
C ILE A 354 17.61 -1.27 10.55
N ASP A 355 18.55 -2.20 10.45
CA ASP A 355 19.60 -2.38 11.47
C ASP A 355 20.51 -1.13 11.60
N GLU A 356 20.74 -0.40 10.49
CA GLU A 356 21.45 0.88 10.51
C GLU A 356 20.67 1.95 11.28
N VAL A 357 19.37 2.12 10.99
CA VAL A 357 18.49 3.05 11.68
C VAL A 357 18.43 2.73 13.18
N LEU A 358 18.32 1.44 13.54
CA LEU A 358 18.18 1.00 14.92
C LEU A 358 19.48 1.20 15.74
N ARG A 359 20.64 1.03 15.12
CA ARG A 359 21.93 1.31 15.78
C ARG A 359 22.08 2.77 16.22
N ASP A 360 21.49 3.70 15.51
CA ASP A 360 21.52 5.12 15.89
C ASP A 360 20.52 5.44 16.99
N VAL A 361 19.49 4.60 17.18
CA VAL A 361 18.56 4.69 18.34
C VAL A 361 19.22 4.25 19.65
N GLU A 362 20.16 3.28 19.57
CA GLU A 362 20.84 2.71 20.75
C GLU A 362 22.03 3.56 21.24
N ARG A 363 22.43 4.58 20.49
CA ARG A 363 23.53 5.52 20.83
C ARG A 363 23.02 6.75 21.55
#